data_e7b4f7f9afa424782a59cca57a2544c1
#
_entry.id   e7b4f7f9afa424782a59cca57a2544c1
#
_cell.length_a   1.000
_cell.length_b   1.000
_cell.length_c   1.000
_cell.angle_alpha   90.00
_cell.angle_beta   90.00
_cell.angle_gamma   90.00
#
_symmetry.space_group_name_H-M   'P 1'
#
loop_
_entity.id
_entity.type
_entity.pdbx_description
1 polymer ?
#
loop_
_entity_poly.entity_id
_entity_poly.type
_entity_poly.pdbx_seq_one_letter_code
_entity_poly.pdbx_strand_id
1 'polypeptide(L)'
;MKTTQQRARLAEPVAVADPVTMRAITQSRYGTVPEDVLRLGQVARPGIGDDEVLIQVRAAGVDRGTWHVMAGQPYLMRLLGFGLRGPRNKVPGLDVAGTVVAAGPAVTRFAVGDEVFGIARGSFAEYAAARESTLARRPAALSFEQAGAVAVSGLTALQGLRDAGRIKPGQKVLVIGASGGVGSYAVQIARSFGAEVTGVCGTAKADLVRSIGADHVIDYTRTDFADGQRHYDLILDIGGNSRLSRLRRALTRRGTLVIVGGEGDRWTGVGRQLRALALSVLIRQRLTTFVSRHRQADLDTLRLLTEGGQVIPVIGRTYPLAEAPQAIRHLHAGHARGKIVITI
;
A
#
# COMPACT_ATOMS: atom_id res chain seq x y z
N MET A 1 -44.01 60.55 32.69
CA MET A 1 -43.21 60.01 31.62
C MET A 1 -42.07 59.15 32.24
N LYS A 2 -42.20 57.84 32.27
CA LYS A 2 -41.18 56.93 32.79
C LYS A 2 -40.59 56.15 31.59
N THR A 3 -39.36 56.49 31.26
CA THR A 3 -38.63 55.84 30.15
C THR A 3 -37.99 54.55 30.66
N THR A 4 -38.47 53.42 30.18
CA THR A 4 -37.92 52.06 30.49
C THR A 4 -36.76 51.79 29.53
N GLN A 5 -35.51 51.78 30.03
CA GLN A 5 -34.34 51.35 29.31
C GLN A 5 -34.29 49.86 29.39
N GLN A 6 -34.56 49.21 28.27
CA GLN A 6 -34.34 47.74 28.06
C GLN A 6 -32.87 47.53 27.70
N ARG A 7 -32.06 47.07 28.67
CA ARG A 7 -30.67 46.60 28.39
C ARG A 7 -30.72 45.32 27.63
N ALA A 8 -30.25 45.34 26.38
CA ALA A 8 -29.96 44.14 25.61
C ALA A 8 -28.88 43.31 26.34
N ARG A 9 -29.21 42.10 26.77
CA ARG A 9 -28.23 41.10 27.24
C ARG A 9 -27.45 40.68 26.02
N LEU A 10 -26.13 41.00 25.97
CA LEU A 10 -25.19 40.40 25.07
C LEU A 10 -25.16 38.91 25.38
N ALA A 11 -25.44 38.08 24.35
CA ALA A 11 -25.30 36.62 24.44
C ALA A 11 -23.85 36.30 24.76
N GLU A 12 -23.61 35.54 25.81
CA GLU A 12 -22.28 35.00 26.13
C GLU A 12 -21.80 34.15 24.95
N PRO A 13 -20.49 34.23 24.58
CA PRO A 13 -19.96 33.41 23.51
C PRO A 13 -20.09 31.94 23.95
N VAL A 14 -20.77 31.15 23.11
CA VAL A 14 -20.82 29.68 23.26
C VAL A 14 -19.38 29.18 23.26
N ALA A 15 -18.93 28.60 24.37
CA ALA A 15 -17.65 27.99 24.49
C ALA A 15 -17.54 26.92 23.40
N VAL A 16 -16.67 27.12 22.41
CA VAL A 16 -16.33 26.10 21.43
C VAL A 16 -15.65 25.00 22.22
N ALA A 17 -16.28 23.83 22.31
CA ALA A 17 -15.67 22.66 22.97
C ALA A 17 -14.30 22.41 22.36
N ASP A 18 -13.28 22.23 23.20
CA ASP A 18 -11.94 21.92 22.74
C ASP A 18 -11.99 20.72 21.78
N PRO A 19 -11.32 20.79 20.63
CA PRO A 19 -11.35 19.72 19.66
C PRO A 19 -10.80 18.42 20.31
N VAL A 20 -11.57 17.34 20.20
CA VAL A 20 -11.12 16.00 20.67
C VAL A 20 -9.82 15.67 19.96
N THR A 21 -8.72 15.53 20.71
CA THR A 21 -7.40 15.22 20.17
C THR A 21 -7.13 13.72 20.18
N MET A 22 -6.14 13.28 19.38
CA MET A 22 -5.68 11.91 19.27
C MET A 22 -4.17 11.85 19.08
N ARG A 23 -3.55 10.75 19.45
CA ARG A 23 -2.15 10.49 19.14
C ARG A 23 -2.00 10.11 17.67
N ALA A 24 -1.01 10.68 17.01
CA ALA A 24 -0.68 10.39 15.63
C ALA A 24 0.81 10.62 15.35
N ILE A 25 1.33 9.95 14.33
CA ILE A 25 2.61 10.35 13.72
C ILE A 25 2.34 11.57 12.87
N THR A 26 3.15 12.60 13.05
CA THR A 26 3.04 13.87 12.31
C THR A 26 4.28 14.12 11.47
N GLN A 27 4.09 14.76 10.33
CA GLN A 27 5.14 15.18 9.42
C GLN A 27 4.88 16.60 8.91
N SER A 28 5.84 17.52 9.11
CA SER A 28 5.72 18.91 8.65
C SER A 28 6.54 19.23 7.41
N ARG A 29 7.63 18.51 7.18
CA ARG A 29 8.60 18.70 6.09
C ARG A 29 8.99 17.37 5.45
N TYR A 30 9.48 17.41 4.23
CA TYR A 30 10.08 16.26 3.56
C TYR A 30 11.46 15.93 4.12
N GLY A 31 11.85 14.65 4.07
CA GLY A 31 13.18 14.17 4.40
C GLY A 31 13.32 12.68 4.20
N THR A 32 14.55 12.21 4.02
CA THR A 32 14.87 10.81 3.73
C THR A 32 15.19 9.99 4.98
N VAL A 33 15.43 10.66 6.10
CA VAL A 33 15.66 10.01 7.41
C VAL A 33 14.36 10.10 8.21
N PRO A 34 13.66 8.97 8.44
CA PRO A 34 12.34 8.98 9.08
C PRO A 34 12.34 9.68 10.46
N GLU A 35 13.37 9.40 11.27
CA GLU A 35 13.50 9.93 12.62
C GLU A 35 13.70 11.46 12.68
N ASP A 36 14.07 12.09 11.56
CA ASP A 36 14.26 13.55 11.50
C ASP A 36 12.96 14.29 11.19
N VAL A 37 12.01 13.61 10.54
CA VAL A 37 10.81 14.25 9.97
C VAL A 37 9.49 13.74 10.54
N LEU A 38 9.49 12.56 11.18
CA LEU A 38 8.32 11.96 11.80
C LEU A 38 8.39 12.10 13.31
N ARG A 39 7.27 12.52 13.92
CA ARG A 39 7.16 12.68 15.38
C ARG A 39 5.81 12.14 15.85
N LEU A 40 5.80 11.43 16.97
CA LEU A 40 4.56 11.16 17.69
C LEU A 40 4.09 12.47 18.33
N GLY A 41 2.83 12.83 18.13
CA GLY A 41 2.24 14.06 18.66
C GLY A 41 0.75 13.94 18.84
N GLN A 42 0.14 15.04 19.30
CA GLN A 42 -1.31 15.20 19.42
C GLN A 42 -1.83 16.02 18.23
N VAL A 43 -2.90 15.57 17.62
CA VAL A 43 -3.60 16.26 16.54
C VAL A 43 -5.09 16.22 16.78
N ALA A 44 -5.84 17.12 16.16
CA ALA A 44 -7.29 17.04 16.18
C ALA A 44 -7.77 15.73 15.51
N ARG A 45 -8.76 15.08 16.12
CA ARG A 45 -9.42 13.92 15.53
C ARG A 45 -10.06 14.31 14.20
N PRO A 46 -9.93 13.53 13.12
CA PRO A 46 -10.47 13.91 11.82
C PRO A 46 -12.00 13.93 11.84
N GLY A 47 -12.58 14.95 11.22
CA GLY A 47 -13.99 14.95 10.84
C GLY A 47 -14.22 14.01 9.65
N ILE A 48 -15.46 13.53 9.49
CA ILE A 48 -15.89 12.69 8.37
C ILE A 48 -16.87 13.45 7.48
N GLY A 49 -16.80 13.17 6.19
CA GLY A 49 -17.80 13.60 5.21
C GLY A 49 -19.00 12.65 5.16
N ASP A 50 -19.97 12.98 4.32
CA ASP A 50 -21.25 12.26 4.22
C ASP A 50 -21.04 10.79 3.83
N ASP A 51 -20.10 10.49 2.95
CA ASP A 51 -19.75 9.15 2.44
C ASP A 51 -18.55 8.50 3.17
N GLU A 52 -18.15 9.06 4.32
CA GLU A 52 -16.98 8.59 5.09
C GLU A 52 -17.38 7.96 6.42
N VAL A 53 -16.55 7.07 6.89
CA VAL A 53 -16.60 6.51 8.25
C VAL A 53 -15.38 6.96 9.03
N LEU A 54 -15.53 7.06 10.34
CA LEU A 54 -14.44 7.22 11.28
C LEU A 54 -14.08 5.87 11.84
N ILE A 55 -12.81 5.49 11.71
CA ILE A 55 -12.27 4.20 12.14
C ILE A 55 -11.38 4.43 13.35
N GLN A 56 -11.65 3.73 14.45
CA GLN A 56 -10.68 3.52 15.50
C GLN A 56 -9.64 2.53 14.98
N VAL A 57 -8.43 3.00 14.70
CA VAL A 57 -7.38 2.20 14.09
C VAL A 57 -6.81 1.21 15.09
N ARG A 58 -6.64 -0.04 14.67
CA ARG A 58 -6.00 -1.11 15.44
C ARG A 58 -4.67 -1.51 14.82
N ALA A 59 -4.58 -1.43 13.50
CA ALA A 59 -3.36 -1.73 12.76
C ALA A 59 -3.28 -0.96 11.45
N ALA A 60 -2.08 -0.58 11.04
CA ALA A 60 -1.78 0.15 9.82
C ALA A 60 -0.55 -0.44 9.12
N GLY A 61 -0.67 -0.79 7.84
CA GLY A 61 0.44 -1.33 7.06
C GLY A 61 1.43 -0.26 6.62
N VAL A 62 2.70 -0.62 6.62
CA VAL A 62 3.77 0.21 6.08
C VAL A 62 4.10 -0.26 4.67
N ASP A 63 4.12 0.66 3.71
CA ASP A 63 4.41 0.40 2.30
C ASP A 63 5.45 1.37 1.73
N ARG A 64 5.96 1.06 0.53
CA ARG A 64 6.99 1.88 -0.12
C ARG A 64 6.46 3.27 -0.50
N GLY A 65 5.16 3.39 -0.78
CA GLY A 65 4.50 4.66 -1.08
C GLY A 65 4.57 5.61 0.11
N THR A 66 4.40 5.10 1.33
CA THR A 66 4.56 5.88 2.57
C THR A 66 5.95 6.51 2.66
N TRP A 67 7.03 5.75 2.35
CA TRP A 67 8.37 6.31 2.31
C TRP A 67 8.53 7.38 1.21
N HIS A 68 7.99 7.14 0.00
CA HIS A 68 8.06 8.11 -1.09
C HIS A 68 7.38 9.43 -0.74
N VAL A 69 6.19 9.36 -0.13
CA VAL A 69 5.45 10.56 0.33
C VAL A 69 6.24 11.26 1.45
N MET A 70 6.79 10.52 2.40
CA MET A 70 7.62 11.07 3.47
C MET A 70 8.87 11.78 2.93
N ALA A 71 9.58 11.15 2.00
CA ALA A 71 10.78 11.71 1.39
C ALA A 71 10.46 12.84 0.39
N GLY A 72 9.22 12.90 -0.12
CA GLY A 72 8.84 13.79 -1.20
C GLY A 72 9.58 13.47 -2.50
N GLN A 73 9.82 12.20 -2.76
CA GLN A 73 10.56 11.69 -3.94
C GLN A 73 9.73 10.64 -4.66
N PRO A 74 9.72 10.65 -6.01
CA PRO A 74 10.41 11.61 -6.89
C PRO A 74 9.83 13.04 -6.79
N TYR A 75 10.62 14.04 -7.07
CA TYR A 75 10.23 15.47 -6.87
C TYR A 75 8.99 15.87 -7.67
N LEU A 76 8.73 15.21 -8.80
CA LEU A 76 7.51 15.43 -9.60
C LEU A 76 6.23 15.24 -8.78
N MET A 77 6.22 14.33 -7.79
CA MET A 77 5.07 14.12 -6.90
C MET A 77 4.65 15.40 -6.17
N ARG A 78 5.62 16.23 -5.77
CA ARG A 78 5.33 17.50 -5.06
C ARG A 78 4.48 18.45 -5.89
N LEU A 79 4.71 18.46 -7.22
CA LEU A 79 3.92 19.25 -8.18
C LEU A 79 2.55 18.62 -8.46
N LEU A 80 2.43 17.29 -8.36
CA LEU A 80 1.21 16.53 -8.61
C LEU A 80 0.23 16.49 -7.42
N GLY A 81 0.34 17.43 -6.48
CA GLY A 81 -0.64 17.62 -5.40
C GLY A 81 -0.25 17.04 -4.04
N PHE A 82 0.94 16.45 -3.90
CA PHE A 82 1.42 15.96 -2.60
C PHE A 82 1.95 17.08 -1.69
N GLY A 83 2.15 18.29 -2.22
CA GLY A 83 2.61 19.47 -1.50
C GLY A 83 4.03 19.89 -1.88
N LEU A 84 4.30 21.18 -2.03
CA LEU A 84 5.58 21.70 -2.53
C LEU A 84 6.70 21.68 -1.48
N ARG A 85 6.43 22.19 -0.27
CA ARG A 85 7.41 22.36 0.82
C ARG A 85 7.35 21.26 1.89
N GLY A 86 6.28 20.51 1.94
CA GLY A 86 6.01 19.43 2.87
C GLY A 86 4.76 18.66 2.46
N PRO A 87 4.51 17.48 3.03
CA PRO A 87 3.35 16.68 2.65
C PRO A 87 2.05 17.42 2.99
N ARG A 88 1.09 17.36 2.06
CA ARG A 88 -0.24 17.98 2.24
C ARG A 88 -0.98 17.30 3.38
N ASN A 89 -0.93 15.97 3.44
CA ASN A 89 -1.42 15.24 4.60
C ASN A 89 -0.31 15.16 5.66
N LYS A 90 -0.58 15.73 6.82
CA LYS A 90 0.40 15.81 7.93
C LYS A 90 0.53 14.49 8.69
N VAL A 91 -0.44 13.60 8.60
CA VAL A 91 -0.42 12.25 9.21
C VAL A 91 -0.20 11.24 8.11
N PRO A 92 0.91 10.48 8.12
CA PRO A 92 1.18 9.45 7.12
C PRO A 92 0.30 8.20 7.30
N GLY A 93 0.42 7.27 6.34
CA GLY A 93 -0.25 5.98 6.34
C GLY A 93 -1.49 5.94 5.45
N LEU A 94 -1.70 4.76 4.85
CA LEU A 94 -2.82 4.47 3.95
C LEU A 94 -3.54 3.18 4.33
N ASP A 95 -2.80 2.06 4.46
CA ASP A 95 -3.38 0.79 4.91
C ASP A 95 -3.98 0.95 6.31
N VAL A 96 -5.19 0.46 6.52
CA VAL A 96 -5.90 0.52 7.81
C VAL A 96 -6.65 -0.77 8.08
N ALA A 97 -6.69 -1.18 9.33
CA ALA A 97 -7.68 -2.10 9.88
C ALA A 97 -8.12 -1.59 11.26
N GLY A 98 -9.40 -1.66 11.56
CA GLY A 98 -9.95 -1.16 12.81
C GLY A 98 -11.46 -1.29 12.88
N THR A 99 -12.06 -0.60 13.84
CA THR A 99 -13.49 -0.63 14.12
C THR A 99 -14.13 0.71 13.76
N VAL A 100 -15.24 0.70 13.05
CA VAL A 100 -16.03 1.89 12.73
C VAL A 100 -16.64 2.45 14.03
N VAL A 101 -16.40 3.74 14.32
CA VAL A 101 -16.92 4.42 15.52
C VAL A 101 -17.88 5.56 15.18
N ALA A 102 -17.92 6.01 13.93
CA ALA A 102 -18.93 6.92 13.40
C ALA A 102 -19.09 6.72 11.90
N ALA A 103 -20.27 7.02 11.36
CA ALA A 103 -20.57 6.93 9.93
C ALA A 103 -21.30 8.20 9.49
N GLY A 104 -20.95 8.71 8.31
CA GLY A 104 -21.65 9.82 7.66
C GLY A 104 -23.05 9.41 7.18
N PRO A 105 -23.94 10.37 6.93
CA PRO A 105 -25.35 10.08 6.63
C PRO A 105 -25.58 9.36 5.28
N ALA A 106 -24.62 9.40 4.34
CA ALA A 106 -24.72 8.72 3.07
C ALA A 106 -24.05 7.31 3.08
N VAL A 107 -23.44 6.91 4.21
CA VAL A 107 -22.84 5.58 4.36
C VAL A 107 -23.95 4.53 4.47
N THR A 108 -23.87 3.49 3.64
CA THR A 108 -24.86 2.41 3.57
C THR A 108 -24.29 1.03 3.85
N ARG A 109 -22.98 0.85 3.73
CA ARG A 109 -22.31 -0.46 3.79
C ARG A 109 -21.82 -0.84 5.16
N PHE A 110 -21.59 0.15 6.02
CA PHE A 110 -20.99 -0.05 7.33
C PHE A 110 -21.79 0.65 8.42
N ALA A 111 -21.84 0.02 9.59
CA ALA A 111 -22.41 0.57 10.81
C ALA A 111 -21.32 0.73 11.89
N VAL A 112 -21.63 1.50 12.92
CA VAL A 112 -20.80 1.59 14.13
C VAL A 112 -20.65 0.19 14.75
N GLY A 113 -19.41 -0.19 15.07
CA GLY A 113 -19.06 -1.52 15.55
C GLY A 113 -18.55 -2.47 14.47
N ASP A 114 -18.75 -2.18 13.19
CA ASP A 114 -18.21 -3.02 12.10
C ASP A 114 -16.68 -3.00 12.09
N GLU A 115 -16.07 -4.16 11.93
CA GLU A 115 -14.63 -4.31 11.76
C GLU A 115 -14.30 -4.28 10.26
N VAL A 116 -13.41 -3.37 9.91
CA VAL A 116 -13.09 -3.05 8.51
C VAL A 116 -11.59 -3.04 8.24
N PHE A 117 -11.24 -3.24 6.98
CA PHE A 117 -9.89 -2.99 6.47
C PHE A 117 -9.97 -2.29 5.10
N GLY A 118 -8.90 -1.61 4.72
CA GLY A 118 -8.83 -0.93 3.44
C GLY A 118 -7.86 0.23 3.42
N ILE A 119 -8.27 1.32 2.78
CA ILE A 119 -7.47 2.53 2.59
C ILE A 119 -8.13 3.70 3.31
N ALA A 120 -7.37 4.31 4.24
CA ALA A 120 -7.74 5.54 4.92
C ALA A 120 -6.67 6.62 4.73
N ARG A 121 -7.02 7.86 5.01
CA ARG A 121 -6.04 8.96 5.04
C ARG A 121 -5.48 9.09 6.45
N GLY A 122 -4.15 8.99 6.58
CA GLY A 122 -3.49 9.22 7.86
C GLY A 122 -3.70 8.10 8.88
N SER A 123 -3.50 6.85 8.45
CA SER A 123 -3.73 5.67 9.30
C SER A 123 -2.69 5.47 10.40
N PHE A 124 -1.58 6.24 10.44
CA PHE A 124 -0.62 6.18 11.55
C PHE A 124 -1.10 7.08 12.70
N ALA A 125 -2.30 6.80 13.20
CA ALA A 125 -3.01 7.55 14.23
C ALA A 125 -4.05 6.67 14.92
N GLU A 126 -4.55 7.10 16.08
CA GLU A 126 -5.61 6.39 16.81
C GLU A 126 -6.94 6.35 16.05
N TYR A 127 -7.21 7.36 15.21
CA TYR A 127 -8.41 7.43 14.37
C TYR A 127 -8.06 7.87 12.96
N ALA A 128 -8.77 7.33 11.97
CA ALA A 128 -8.63 7.71 10.57
C ALA A 128 -10.00 7.81 9.90
N ALA A 129 -10.15 8.77 8.99
CA ALA A 129 -11.33 8.89 8.14
C ALA A 129 -11.11 8.15 6.82
N ALA A 130 -12.11 7.41 6.36
CA ALA A 130 -12.06 6.69 5.09
C ALA A 130 -13.42 6.71 4.40
N ARG A 131 -13.41 6.80 3.07
CA ARG A 131 -14.64 6.62 2.28
C ARG A 131 -15.09 5.18 2.33
N GLU A 132 -16.39 4.92 2.41
CA GLU A 132 -16.93 3.56 2.41
C GLU A 132 -16.49 2.76 1.17
N SER A 133 -16.32 3.42 0.01
CA SER A 133 -15.88 2.79 -1.24
C SER A 133 -14.43 2.31 -1.24
N THR A 134 -13.63 2.69 -0.23
CA THR A 134 -12.24 2.25 -0.07
C THR A 134 -12.04 1.25 1.05
N LEU A 135 -13.12 0.66 1.54
CA LEU A 135 -13.13 -0.28 2.66
C LEU A 135 -13.84 -1.59 2.29
N ALA A 136 -13.46 -2.65 3.00
CA ALA A 136 -14.17 -3.92 3.04
C ALA A 136 -14.28 -4.42 4.50
N ARG A 137 -15.23 -5.33 4.77
CA ARG A 137 -15.35 -5.99 6.09
C ARG A 137 -14.12 -6.85 6.34
N ARG A 138 -13.58 -6.80 7.55
CA ARG A 138 -12.46 -7.65 7.95
C ARG A 138 -12.89 -9.12 7.91
N PRO A 139 -12.15 -10.01 7.22
CA PRO A 139 -12.34 -11.44 7.36
C PRO A 139 -12.17 -11.89 8.82
N ALA A 140 -13.10 -12.66 9.36
CA ALA A 140 -13.04 -13.09 10.75
C ALA A 140 -11.78 -13.90 11.10
N ALA A 141 -11.23 -14.62 10.12
CA ALA A 141 -10.00 -15.40 10.27
C ALA A 141 -8.71 -14.55 10.35
N LEU A 142 -8.74 -13.28 9.95
CA LEU A 142 -7.57 -12.40 10.02
C LEU A 142 -7.53 -11.62 11.32
N SER A 143 -6.36 -11.50 11.93
CA SER A 143 -6.13 -10.50 12.97
C SER A 143 -6.20 -9.08 12.38
N PHE A 144 -6.28 -8.04 13.23
CA PHE A 144 -6.22 -6.65 12.73
C PHE A 144 -4.89 -6.35 12.04
N GLU A 145 -3.78 -6.89 12.54
CA GLU A 145 -2.46 -6.73 11.93
C GLU A 145 -2.42 -7.34 10.53
N GLN A 146 -2.98 -8.54 10.38
CA GLN A 146 -3.08 -9.20 9.08
C GLN A 146 -3.97 -8.39 8.13
N ALA A 147 -5.14 -7.95 8.59
CA ALA A 147 -6.07 -7.16 7.79
C ALA A 147 -5.48 -5.79 7.39
N GLY A 148 -4.80 -5.11 8.32
CA GLY A 148 -4.09 -3.85 8.07
C GLY A 148 -2.88 -3.96 7.13
N ALA A 149 -2.49 -5.19 6.78
CA ALA A 149 -1.42 -5.45 5.83
C ALA A 149 -1.89 -5.66 4.38
N VAL A 150 -3.22 -5.80 4.13
CA VAL A 150 -3.76 -6.32 2.87
C VAL A 150 -3.86 -5.27 1.77
N ALA A 151 -4.47 -4.11 2.04
CA ALA A 151 -5.07 -3.28 1.00
C ALA A 151 -4.07 -2.77 -0.04
N VAL A 152 -3.10 -1.95 0.32
CA VAL A 152 -2.16 -1.34 -0.66
C VAL A 152 -1.40 -2.40 -1.43
N SER A 153 -0.83 -3.38 -0.71
CA SER A 153 0.02 -4.40 -1.33
C SER A 153 -0.78 -5.44 -2.12
N GLY A 154 -1.92 -5.88 -1.58
CA GLY A 154 -2.82 -6.82 -2.25
C GLY A 154 -3.45 -6.23 -3.51
N LEU A 155 -3.95 -4.98 -3.45
CA LEU A 155 -4.49 -4.28 -4.63
C LEU A 155 -3.43 -4.12 -5.72
N THR A 156 -2.20 -3.77 -5.34
CA THR A 156 -1.10 -3.63 -6.29
C THR A 156 -0.77 -4.98 -6.95
N ALA A 157 -0.71 -6.06 -6.19
CA ALA A 157 -0.45 -7.39 -6.73
C ALA A 157 -1.60 -7.88 -7.63
N LEU A 158 -2.86 -7.76 -7.18
CA LEU A 158 -4.04 -8.18 -7.92
C LEU A 158 -4.17 -7.45 -9.25
N GLN A 159 -4.11 -6.13 -9.26
CA GLN A 159 -4.22 -5.32 -10.47
C GLN A 159 -3.01 -5.49 -11.39
N GLY A 160 -1.81 -5.67 -10.80
CA GLY A 160 -0.58 -5.97 -11.55
C GLY A 160 -0.68 -7.27 -12.33
N LEU A 161 -1.23 -8.32 -11.73
CA LEU A 161 -1.39 -9.62 -12.38
C LEU A 161 -2.62 -9.65 -13.30
N ARG A 162 -3.81 -9.26 -12.80
CA ARG A 162 -5.09 -9.38 -13.50
C ARG A 162 -5.24 -8.34 -14.61
N ASP A 163 -5.09 -7.05 -14.28
CA ASP A 163 -5.44 -5.95 -15.19
C ASP A 163 -4.25 -5.60 -16.10
N ALA A 164 -3.08 -5.35 -15.51
CA ALA A 164 -1.89 -5.01 -16.27
C ALA A 164 -1.23 -6.23 -16.91
N GLY A 165 -1.12 -7.33 -16.20
CA GLY A 165 -0.47 -8.57 -16.65
C GLY A 165 -1.36 -9.42 -17.55
N ARG A 166 -2.69 -9.37 -17.35
CA ARG A 166 -3.67 -10.23 -18.02
C ARG A 166 -3.35 -11.72 -17.85
N ILE A 167 -3.02 -12.10 -16.62
CA ILE A 167 -2.64 -13.46 -16.24
C ILE A 167 -3.69 -14.48 -16.69
N LYS A 168 -3.21 -15.64 -17.10
CA LYS A 168 -4.06 -16.79 -17.51
C LYS A 168 -3.58 -18.05 -16.80
N PRO A 169 -4.46 -19.02 -16.55
CA PRO A 169 -4.08 -20.34 -16.04
C PRO A 169 -3.02 -20.99 -16.93
N GLY A 170 -2.09 -21.73 -16.31
CA GLY A 170 -1.00 -22.44 -16.98
C GLY A 170 0.18 -21.58 -17.43
N GLN A 171 0.12 -20.25 -17.28
CA GLN A 171 1.24 -19.37 -17.61
C GLN A 171 2.39 -19.51 -16.61
N LYS A 172 3.62 -19.34 -17.10
CA LYS A 172 4.83 -19.21 -16.29
C LYS A 172 5.01 -17.76 -15.86
N VAL A 173 4.90 -17.50 -14.56
CA VAL A 173 4.98 -16.16 -13.97
C VAL A 173 6.25 -15.99 -13.16
N LEU A 174 7.02 -14.94 -13.44
CA LEU A 174 8.17 -14.53 -12.63
C LEU A 174 7.80 -13.33 -11.75
N VAL A 175 7.95 -13.47 -10.45
CA VAL A 175 7.75 -12.39 -9.47
C VAL A 175 9.11 -11.94 -8.95
N ILE A 176 9.59 -10.77 -9.35
CA ILE A 176 10.86 -10.20 -8.89
C ILE A 176 10.60 -9.35 -7.65
N GLY A 177 11.26 -9.71 -6.53
CA GLY A 177 10.98 -9.15 -5.20
C GLY A 177 9.88 -9.93 -4.46
N ALA A 178 9.79 -11.24 -4.71
CA ALA A 178 8.74 -12.13 -4.22
C ALA A 178 8.56 -12.16 -2.69
N SER A 179 9.61 -11.88 -1.93
CA SER A 179 9.60 -11.90 -0.46
C SER A 179 9.16 -10.58 0.19
N GLY A 180 8.90 -9.54 -0.59
CA GLY A 180 8.48 -8.23 -0.11
C GLY A 180 6.96 -8.10 0.10
N GLY A 181 6.49 -6.92 0.53
CA GLY A 181 5.07 -6.67 0.80
C GLY A 181 4.18 -7.03 -0.40
N VAL A 182 4.38 -6.40 -1.56
CA VAL A 182 3.60 -6.69 -2.77
C VAL A 182 3.91 -8.08 -3.32
N GLY A 183 5.19 -8.52 -3.27
CA GLY A 183 5.65 -9.79 -3.83
C GLY A 183 5.00 -11.00 -3.17
N SER A 184 4.83 -10.98 -1.85
CA SER A 184 4.19 -12.07 -1.12
C SER A 184 2.72 -12.28 -1.50
N TYR A 185 1.99 -11.20 -1.80
CA TYR A 185 0.65 -11.29 -2.39
C TYR A 185 0.69 -11.75 -3.83
N ALA A 186 1.63 -11.24 -4.64
CA ALA A 186 1.71 -11.57 -6.05
C ALA A 186 1.97 -13.08 -6.29
N VAL A 187 2.82 -13.71 -5.48
CA VAL A 187 3.05 -15.17 -5.54
C VAL A 187 1.74 -15.93 -5.29
N GLN A 188 1.05 -15.63 -4.20
CA GLN A 188 -0.18 -16.32 -3.80
C GLN A 188 -1.33 -16.09 -4.79
N ILE A 189 -1.52 -14.83 -5.23
CA ILE A 189 -2.57 -14.48 -6.19
C ILE A 189 -2.27 -15.12 -7.57
N ALA A 190 -1.01 -15.13 -8.04
CA ALA A 190 -0.68 -15.77 -9.30
C ALA A 190 -0.98 -17.28 -9.25
N ARG A 191 -0.65 -17.94 -8.12
CA ARG A 191 -1.00 -19.34 -7.90
C ARG A 191 -2.51 -19.58 -7.87
N SER A 192 -3.28 -18.72 -7.20
CA SER A 192 -4.76 -18.84 -7.17
C SER A 192 -5.39 -18.68 -8.55
N PHE A 193 -4.71 -18.02 -9.48
CA PHE A 193 -5.10 -17.95 -10.90
C PHE A 193 -4.60 -19.13 -11.75
N GLY A 194 -4.00 -20.16 -11.13
CA GLY A 194 -3.54 -21.37 -11.80
C GLY A 194 -2.25 -21.20 -12.61
N ALA A 195 -1.40 -20.24 -12.26
CA ALA A 195 -0.10 -20.04 -12.89
C ALA A 195 1.01 -20.89 -12.21
N GLU A 196 2.05 -21.26 -12.97
CA GLU A 196 3.32 -21.76 -12.46
C GLU A 196 4.18 -20.56 -12.03
N VAL A 197 4.47 -20.45 -10.73
CA VAL A 197 5.08 -19.26 -10.14
C VAL A 197 6.54 -19.47 -9.79
N THR A 198 7.42 -18.64 -10.36
CA THR A 198 8.82 -18.52 -9.96
C THR A 198 9.02 -17.23 -9.17
N GLY A 199 9.46 -17.34 -7.91
CA GLY A 199 9.77 -16.18 -7.07
C GLY A 199 11.26 -15.87 -7.05
N VAL A 200 11.64 -14.60 -7.23
CA VAL A 200 13.02 -14.11 -7.11
C VAL A 200 13.19 -13.37 -5.80
N CYS A 201 14.15 -13.83 -4.97
CA CYS A 201 14.49 -13.22 -3.68
C CYS A 201 15.96 -13.45 -3.34
N GLY A 202 16.43 -12.93 -2.21
CA GLY A 202 17.76 -13.28 -1.68
C GLY A 202 17.72 -14.54 -0.83
N THR A 203 18.88 -15.16 -0.60
CA THR A 203 19.09 -16.44 0.09
C THR A 203 18.26 -16.56 1.38
N ALA A 204 18.38 -15.58 2.27
CA ALA A 204 17.72 -15.60 3.60
C ALA A 204 16.18 -15.58 3.55
N LYS A 205 15.58 -15.37 2.38
CA LYS A 205 14.13 -15.25 2.20
C LYS A 205 13.53 -16.34 1.32
N ALA A 206 14.37 -17.30 0.85
CA ALA A 206 13.95 -18.35 -0.07
C ALA A 206 12.87 -19.26 0.54
N ASP A 207 13.00 -19.63 1.81
CA ASP A 207 12.04 -20.50 2.50
C ASP A 207 10.66 -19.81 2.64
N LEU A 208 10.64 -18.52 2.93
CA LEU A 208 9.40 -17.76 2.92
C LEU A 208 8.71 -17.81 1.56
N VAL A 209 9.48 -17.61 0.47
CA VAL A 209 8.89 -17.59 -0.88
C VAL A 209 8.34 -18.96 -1.28
N ARG A 210 9.00 -20.06 -0.85
CA ARG A 210 8.46 -21.42 -1.01
C ARG A 210 7.18 -21.63 -0.19
N SER A 211 7.19 -21.23 1.09
CA SER A 211 6.05 -21.47 2.01
C SER A 211 4.78 -20.76 1.58
N ILE A 212 4.88 -19.62 0.86
CA ILE A 212 3.73 -18.89 0.30
C ILE A 212 3.30 -19.39 -1.08
N GLY A 213 3.89 -20.50 -1.56
CA GLY A 213 3.40 -21.25 -2.71
C GLY A 213 4.09 -20.96 -4.03
N ALA A 214 5.32 -20.45 -4.05
CA ALA A 214 6.11 -20.41 -5.28
C ALA A 214 6.56 -21.84 -5.67
N ASP A 215 6.30 -22.25 -6.91
CA ASP A 215 6.73 -23.56 -7.44
C ASP A 215 8.25 -23.60 -7.60
N HIS A 216 8.86 -22.48 -7.94
CA HIS A 216 10.30 -22.31 -8.07
C HIS A 216 10.78 -21.06 -7.35
N VAL A 217 11.99 -21.12 -6.78
CA VAL A 217 12.65 -19.97 -6.15
C VAL A 217 14.03 -19.77 -6.76
N ILE A 218 14.29 -18.56 -7.22
CA ILE A 218 15.59 -18.11 -7.72
C ILE A 218 16.21 -17.18 -6.69
N ASP A 219 17.37 -17.59 -6.19
CA ASP A 219 18.22 -16.72 -5.37
C ASP A 219 19.07 -15.86 -6.30
N TYR A 220 18.74 -14.57 -6.40
CA TYR A 220 19.41 -13.63 -7.29
C TYR A 220 20.88 -13.38 -6.94
N THR A 221 21.33 -13.80 -5.74
CA THR A 221 22.74 -13.68 -5.32
C THR A 221 23.61 -14.81 -5.91
N ARG A 222 22.98 -15.88 -6.42
CA ARG A 222 23.64 -17.09 -6.94
C ARG A 222 23.31 -17.37 -8.40
N THR A 223 22.10 -17.05 -8.84
CA THR A 223 21.57 -17.46 -10.15
C THR A 223 20.94 -16.28 -10.87
N ASP A 224 21.23 -16.15 -12.15
CA ASP A 224 20.58 -15.17 -13.02
C ASP A 224 19.24 -15.71 -13.53
N PHE A 225 18.12 -15.05 -13.21
CA PHE A 225 16.80 -15.42 -13.75
C PHE A 225 16.70 -15.26 -15.28
N ALA A 226 17.67 -14.58 -15.91
CA ALA A 226 17.74 -14.34 -17.35
C ALA A 226 18.91 -15.11 -17.99
N ASP A 227 19.25 -16.28 -17.47
CA ASP A 227 20.32 -17.19 -17.96
C ASP A 227 19.96 -17.87 -19.30
N GLY A 228 18.72 -17.72 -19.77
CA GLY A 228 18.23 -18.33 -21.01
C GLY A 228 17.65 -19.72 -20.85
N GLN A 229 17.74 -20.34 -19.66
CA GLN A 229 17.20 -21.69 -19.43
C GLN A 229 15.69 -21.69 -19.26
N ARG A 230 15.13 -20.60 -18.71
CA ARG A 230 13.70 -20.45 -18.49
C ARG A 230 13.19 -19.15 -19.12
N HIS A 231 12.00 -19.24 -19.71
CA HIS A 231 11.28 -18.07 -20.23
C HIS A 231 9.91 -17.99 -19.60
N TYR A 232 9.46 -16.76 -19.34
CA TYR A 232 8.22 -16.44 -18.62
C TYR A 232 7.22 -15.77 -19.53
N ASP A 233 5.95 -16.11 -19.37
CA ASP A 233 4.85 -15.47 -20.08
C ASP A 233 4.49 -14.13 -19.47
N LEU A 234 4.69 -14.01 -18.14
CA LEU A 234 4.44 -12.79 -17.39
C LEU A 234 5.58 -12.56 -16.39
N ILE A 235 6.15 -11.37 -16.40
CA ILE A 235 7.09 -10.91 -15.37
C ILE A 235 6.45 -9.75 -14.62
N LEU A 236 6.32 -9.89 -13.29
CA LEU A 236 5.95 -8.82 -12.38
C LEU A 236 7.20 -8.30 -11.68
N ASP A 237 7.69 -7.14 -12.11
CA ASP A 237 8.92 -6.54 -11.58
C ASP A 237 8.61 -5.53 -10.48
N ILE A 238 8.66 -6.00 -9.23
CA ILE A 238 8.42 -5.22 -8.03
C ILE A 238 9.72 -4.66 -7.47
N GLY A 239 10.81 -5.44 -7.57
CA GLY A 239 12.13 -5.06 -7.08
C GLY A 239 12.77 -3.88 -7.82
N GLY A 240 12.39 -3.67 -9.08
CA GLY A 240 12.66 -2.45 -9.82
C GLY A 240 14.08 -2.18 -10.30
N ASN A 241 15.06 -3.02 -9.97
CA ASN A 241 16.49 -2.74 -10.22
C ASN A 241 17.05 -3.40 -11.48
N SER A 242 16.29 -4.26 -12.15
CA SER A 242 16.77 -4.99 -13.32
C SER A 242 16.70 -4.16 -14.60
N ARG A 243 17.74 -4.26 -15.46
CA ARG A 243 17.76 -3.61 -16.78
C ARG A 243 16.65 -4.19 -17.66
N LEU A 244 16.01 -3.36 -18.48
CA LEU A 244 14.96 -3.79 -19.41
C LEU A 244 15.41 -4.89 -20.38
N SER A 245 16.67 -4.83 -20.86
CA SER A 245 17.24 -5.87 -21.73
C SER A 245 17.29 -7.23 -21.05
N ARG A 246 17.63 -7.30 -19.75
CA ARG A 246 17.67 -8.53 -18.96
C ARG A 246 16.27 -9.09 -18.74
N LEU A 247 15.29 -8.25 -18.38
CA LEU A 247 13.89 -8.64 -18.22
C LEU A 247 13.30 -9.17 -19.53
N ARG A 248 13.58 -8.51 -20.65
CA ARG A 248 13.13 -8.96 -21.97
C ARG A 248 13.71 -10.30 -22.40
N ARG A 249 14.97 -10.58 -22.03
CA ARG A 249 15.61 -11.87 -22.33
C ARG A 249 14.92 -13.02 -21.60
N ALA A 250 14.43 -12.78 -20.39
CA ALA A 250 13.68 -13.77 -19.61
C ALA A 250 12.22 -13.95 -20.05
N LEU A 251 11.67 -13.06 -20.91
CA LEU A 251 10.31 -13.19 -21.44
C LEU A 251 10.25 -14.16 -22.63
N THR A 252 9.13 -14.86 -22.76
CA THR A 252 8.73 -15.49 -24.02
C THR A 252 8.57 -14.45 -25.14
N ARG A 253 8.52 -14.90 -26.38
CA ARG A 253 8.45 -14.02 -27.57
C ARG A 253 7.27 -13.05 -27.54
N ARG A 254 6.15 -13.40 -26.90
CA ARG A 254 4.93 -12.61 -26.72
C ARG A 254 4.61 -12.34 -25.25
N GLY A 255 5.59 -12.52 -24.37
CA GLY A 255 5.42 -12.35 -22.93
C GLY A 255 5.15 -10.89 -22.54
N THR A 256 4.61 -10.74 -21.36
CA THR A 256 4.26 -9.44 -20.78
C THR A 256 5.20 -9.11 -19.61
N LEU A 257 5.76 -7.91 -19.60
CA LEU A 257 6.44 -7.31 -18.45
C LEU A 257 5.55 -6.25 -17.82
N VAL A 258 5.27 -6.38 -16.53
CA VAL A 258 4.61 -5.35 -15.72
C VAL A 258 5.63 -4.76 -14.75
N ILE A 259 5.94 -3.48 -14.92
CA ILE A 259 6.80 -2.73 -14.01
C ILE A 259 5.91 -2.15 -12.92
N VAL A 260 6.06 -2.66 -11.69
CA VAL A 260 5.28 -2.24 -10.51
C VAL A 260 6.05 -1.23 -9.69
N GLY A 261 7.32 -1.52 -9.41
CA GLY A 261 8.22 -0.70 -8.62
C GLY A 261 9.46 -0.30 -9.43
N GLY A 262 10.33 0.39 -8.76
CA GLY A 262 11.62 0.81 -9.28
C GLY A 262 11.99 2.17 -8.71
N GLU A 263 13.20 2.25 -8.19
CA GLU A 263 13.81 3.51 -7.85
C GLU A 263 14.28 4.14 -9.16
N GLY A 264 13.43 4.97 -9.75
CA GLY A 264 13.79 5.85 -10.86
C GLY A 264 14.70 6.97 -10.36
N ASP A 265 15.05 7.89 -11.26
CA ASP A 265 15.74 9.12 -10.88
C ASP A 265 14.91 9.92 -9.84
N ARG A 266 15.60 10.75 -9.05
CA ARG A 266 14.98 11.57 -7.99
C ARG A 266 14.00 12.62 -8.52
N TRP A 267 14.04 12.92 -9.82
CA TRP A 267 13.21 13.96 -10.42
C TRP A 267 11.86 13.44 -10.88
N THR A 268 11.86 12.47 -11.76
CA THR A 268 10.62 11.96 -12.38
C THR A 268 10.20 10.60 -11.85
N GLY A 269 11.17 9.73 -11.50
CA GLY A 269 10.93 8.36 -11.07
C GLY A 269 10.34 7.44 -12.13
N VAL A 270 10.03 7.96 -13.34
CA VAL A 270 9.28 7.23 -14.40
C VAL A 270 10.08 6.95 -15.67
N GLY A 271 11.36 7.33 -15.71
CA GLY A 271 12.17 7.21 -16.94
C GLY A 271 12.26 5.77 -17.46
N ARG A 272 12.35 4.78 -16.57
CA ARG A 272 12.37 3.34 -16.92
C ARG A 272 11.03 2.89 -17.50
N GLN A 273 9.93 3.34 -16.93
CA GLN A 273 8.56 3.04 -17.35
C GLN A 273 8.29 3.63 -18.74
N LEU A 274 8.68 4.89 -18.98
CA LEU A 274 8.53 5.54 -20.30
C LEU A 274 9.33 4.82 -21.38
N ARG A 275 10.58 4.43 -21.09
CA ARG A 275 11.41 3.63 -22.02
C ARG A 275 10.77 2.27 -22.33
N ALA A 276 10.20 1.61 -21.32
CA ALA A 276 9.51 0.34 -21.51
C ALA A 276 8.29 0.50 -22.41
N LEU A 277 7.46 1.51 -22.17
CA LEU A 277 6.28 1.81 -23.00
C LEU A 277 6.65 2.12 -24.44
N ALA A 278 7.65 2.99 -24.68
CA ALA A 278 8.12 3.31 -26.02
C ALA A 278 8.65 2.07 -26.75
N LEU A 279 9.44 1.24 -26.06
CA LEU A 279 9.98 0.01 -26.64
C LEU A 279 8.89 -1.00 -26.97
N SER A 280 7.82 -1.05 -26.17
CA SER A 280 6.70 -1.99 -26.35
C SER A 280 6.00 -1.84 -27.71
N VAL A 281 6.02 -0.64 -28.31
CA VAL A 281 5.42 -0.38 -29.62
C VAL A 281 6.24 -1.03 -30.76
N LEU A 282 7.54 -1.22 -30.55
CA LEU A 282 8.49 -1.68 -31.59
C LEU A 282 8.74 -3.20 -31.54
N ILE A 283 8.26 -3.88 -30.48
CA ILE A 283 8.56 -5.29 -30.25
C ILE A 283 7.29 -6.12 -30.05
N ARG A 284 7.41 -7.45 -30.14
CA ARG A 284 6.27 -8.36 -29.93
C ARG A 284 5.94 -8.61 -28.47
N GLN A 285 6.86 -8.32 -27.53
CA GLN A 285 6.65 -8.39 -26.09
C GLN A 285 5.87 -7.17 -25.63
N ARG A 286 4.96 -7.35 -24.68
CA ARG A 286 4.20 -6.25 -24.09
C ARG A 286 4.91 -5.75 -22.84
N LEU A 287 5.39 -4.52 -22.84
CA LEU A 287 6.01 -3.88 -21.68
C LEU A 287 5.04 -2.81 -21.17
N THR A 288 4.63 -2.90 -19.90
CA THR A 288 3.61 -2.01 -19.33
C THR A 288 3.93 -1.63 -17.90
N THR A 289 3.24 -0.61 -17.42
CA THR A 289 3.20 -0.16 -16.04
C THR A 289 1.78 0.25 -15.69
N PHE A 290 1.49 0.43 -14.42
CA PHE A 290 0.19 0.90 -13.95
C PHE A 290 0.33 1.65 -12.62
N VAL A 291 -0.72 2.37 -12.27
CA VAL A 291 -0.91 2.95 -10.95
C VAL A 291 -2.08 2.22 -10.30
N SER A 292 -1.86 1.67 -9.12
CA SER A 292 -2.90 0.96 -8.37
C SER A 292 -4.05 1.91 -8.02
N ARG A 293 -5.28 1.42 -8.17
CA ARG A 293 -6.51 2.15 -7.86
C ARG A 293 -7.21 1.51 -6.66
N HIS A 294 -7.75 2.33 -5.79
CA HIS A 294 -8.47 1.87 -4.61
C HIS A 294 -9.95 1.62 -5.00
N ARG A 295 -10.20 0.47 -5.62
CA ARG A 295 -11.55 0.06 -6.04
C ARG A 295 -12.15 -0.89 -5.01
N GLN A 296 -13.39 -0.64 -4.63
CA GLN A 296 -14.14 -1.49 -3.72
C GLN A 296 -14.20 -2.96 -4.19
N ALA A 297 -14.54 -3.19 -5.46
CA ALA A 297 -14.64 -4.54 -6.02
C ALA A 297 -13.33 -5.34 -5.92
N ASP A 298 -12.18 -4.66 -5.97
CA ASP A 298 -10.88 -5.30 -5.82
C ASP A 298 -10.58 -5.63 -4.34
N LEU A 299 -11.03 -4.78 -3.40
CA LEU A 299 -10.96 -5.08 -1.96
C LEU A 299 -11.88 -6.26 -1.60
N ASP A 300 -13.09 -6.31 -2.17
CA ASP A 300 -14.00 -7.45 -2.00
C ASP A 300 -13.41 -8.73 -2.58
N THR A 301 -12.70 -8.65 -3.73
CA THR A 301 -11.96 -9.79 -4.29
C THR A 301 -10.86 -10.26 -3.34
N LEU A 302 -10.06 -9.34 -2.79
CA LEU A 302 -9.01 -9.68 -1.81
C LEU A 302 -9.60 -10.28 -0.54
N ARG A 303 -10.74 -9.76 -0.07
CA ARG A 303 -11.48 -10.33 1.07
C ARG A 303 -11.85 -11.79 0.80
N LEU A 304 -12.42 -12.09 -0.35
CA LEU A 304 -12.79 -13.46 -0.73
C LEU A 304 -11.58 -14.39 -0.84
N LEU A 305 -10.47 -13.92 -1.44
CA LEU A 305 -9.23 -14.70 -1.53
C LEU A 305 -8.62 -15.00 -0.14
N THR A 306 -8.74 -14.05 0.81
CA THR A 306 -8.25 -14.25 2.17
C THR A 306 -9.19 -15.15 3.00
N GLU A 307 -10.51 -15.02 2.85
CA GLU A 307 -11.49 -15.89 3.47
C GLU A 307 -11.38 -17.34 2.98
N GLY A 308 -11.10 -17.51 1.69
CA GLY A 308 -10.85 -18.82 1.07
C GLY A 308 -9.47 -19.43 1.38
N GLY A 309 -8.63 -18.74 2.17
CA GLY A 309 -7.28 -19.21 2.48
C GLY A 309 -6.31 -19.22 1.30
N GLN A 310 -6.70 -18.68 0.15
CA GLN A 310 -5.86 -18.61 -1.06
C GLN A 310 -4.77 -17.54 -0.93
N VAL A 311 -5.01 -16.52 -0.11
CA VAL A 311 -4.07 -15.46 0.21
C VAL A 311 -4.01 -15.28 1.72
N ILE A 312 -2.82 -15.49 2.29
CA ILE A 312 -2.55 -15.29 3.71
C ILE A 312 -1.55 -14.13 3.85
N PRO A 313 -1.93 -13.04 4.54
CA PRO A 313 -1.02 -11.92 4.74
C PRO A 313 0.22 -12.34 5.54
N VAL A 314 1.40 -12.12 4.98
CA VAL A 314 2.67 -12.42 5.64
C VAL A 314 3.16 -11.18 6.37
N ILE A 315 3.16 -11.22 7.70
CA ILE A 315 3.70 -10.14 8.53
C ILE A 315 5.11 -10.52 8.96
N GLY A 316 6.08 -9.73 8.55
CA GLY A 316 7.47 -9.93 8.94
C GLY A 316 7.80 -9.30 10.28
N ARG A 317 7.21 -8.15 10.59
CA ARG A 317 7.42 -7.45 11.86
C ARG A 317 6.31 -6.44 12.16
N THR A 318 5.99 -6.31 13.46
CA THR A 318 5.11 -5.27 13.98
C THR A 318 5.91 -4.24 14.78
N TYR A 319 5.39 -3.01 14.83
CA TYR A 319 5.94 -1.90 15.61
C TYR A 319 4.81 -1.14 16.29
N PRO A 320 4.95 -0.67 17.53
CA PRO A 320 3.99 0.24 18.13
C PRO A 320 4.00 1.59 17.38
N LEU A 321 2.91 2.38 17.48
CA LEU A 321 2.76 3.66 16.78
C LEU A 321 3.98 4.60 17.00
N ALA A 322 4.51 4.67 18.22
CA ALA A 322 5.66 5.52 18.52
C ALA A 322 6.93 5.15 17.73
N GLU A 323 7.04 3.90 17.29
CA GLU A 323 8.16 3.37 16.52
C GLU A 323 7.93 3.38 15.00
N ALA A 324 6.92 4.10 14.50
CA ALA A 324 6.66 4.21 13.06
C ALA A 324 7.88 4.70 12.24
N PRO A 325 8.72 5.64 12.72
CA PRO A 325 9.97 5.99 12.02
C PRO A 325 10.89 4.79 11.81
N GLN A 326 11.08 3.95 12.82
CA GLN A 326 11.90 2.74 12.75
C GLN A 326 11.32 1.71 11.79
N ALA A 327 9.97 1.57 11.75
CA ALA A 327 9.27 0.70 10.81
C ALA A 327 9.53 1.11 9.35
N ILE A 328 9.46 2.41 9.05
CA ILE A 328 9.74 2.94 7.71
C ILE A 328 11.22 2.77 7.34
N ARG A 329 12.15 3.01 8.27
CA ARG A 329 13.57 2.75 8.06
C ARG A 329 13.86 1.29 7.76
N HIS A 330 13.26 0.35 8.52
CA HIS A 330 13.37 -1.09 8.28
C HIS A 330 12.89 -1.46 6.88
N LEU A 331 11.74 -0.92 6.44
CA LEU A 331 11.23 -1.13 5.08
C LEU A 331 12.22 -0.62 4.02
N HIS A 332 12.73 0.60 4.21
CA HIS A 332 13.64 1.26 3.25
C HIS A 332 14.96 0.52 3.11
N ALA A 333 15.50 -0.05 4.19
CA ALA A 333 16.71 -0.86 4.18
C ALA A 333 16.59 -2.17 3.37
N GLY A 334 15.38 -2.53 2.88
CA GLY A 334 15.15 -3.72 2.07
C GLY A 334 15.17 -5.04 2.84
N HIS A 335 15.18 -4.98 4.17
CA HIS A 335 15.25 -6.16 5.04
C HIS A 335 13.89 -6.81 5.29
N ALA A 336 12.79 -6.17 4.92
CA ALA A 336 11.45 -6.66 5.16
C ALA A 336 11.22 -8.07 4.57
N ARG A 337 10.55 -8.92 5.35
CA ARG A 337 10.06 -10.24 4.98
C ARG A 337 8.52 -10.18 5.02
N GLY A 338 7.87 -10.02 3.87
CA GLY A 338 6.44 -9.71 3.82
C GLY A 338 6.15 -8.26 4.19
N LYS A 339 5.07 -8.03 4.93
CA LYS A 339 4.59 -6.71 5.37
C LYS A 339 5.16 -6.32 6.72
N ILE A 340 5.32 -5.03 6.90
CA ILE A 340 5.55 -4.38 8.20
C ILE A 340 4.24 -3.72 8.61
N VAL A 341 3.88 -3.82 9.88
CA VAL A 341 2.62 -3.31 10.42
C VAL A 341 2.89 -2.46 11.66
N ILE A 342 2.16 -1.37 11.79
CA ILE A 342 2.11 -0.53 12.99
C ILE A 342 0.86 -0.92 13.77
N THR A 343 1.02 -1.22 15.05
CA THR A 343 -0.08 -1.45 16.01
C THR A 343 -0.37 -0.16 16.78
N ILE A 344 -1.67 0.13 16.96
CA ILE A 344 -2.17 1.38 17.57
C ILE A 344 -2.98 1.04 18.83
#